data_d3910d3d33ea3ca0e0fc0ce5f5ca8121
#
_entry.id   d3910d3d33ea3ca0e0fc0ce5f5ca8121
#
_cell.length_a   1.000
_cell.length_b   1.000
_cell.length_c   1.000
_cell.angle_alpha   90.00
_cell.angle_beta   90.00
_cell.angle_gamma   90.00
#
_symmetry.space_group_name_H-M   'P 1'
#
loop_
_entity.id
_entity.type
_entity.pdbx_description
1 polymer ?
#
loop_
_entity_poly.entity_id
_entity_poly.type
_entity_poly.pdbx_seq_one_letter_code
_entity_poly.pdbx_strand_id
1 'polypeptide(L)'
;NMMSFHSLTVSQRMLEKLFRLPTQQDISSAKSEKKKDIYRKQRERVFKVFDGKGAYGLPNIKSMTLTTPLAERKSALQTLGRYLLALRDEIKRKMKDKDAQTKYDKRELSYASNCVARIDDLLGSVATDWENWVYQVDDHNEYPTWIAFKPLKVADYSEELLLNLGQQRIFMSGTILDYEIFGRELGLEADETTFIKVDYSPFPEQNRPIYTHIKGGKLSRKERGLESYKKCADA
;
A
#
# COMPACT_ATOMS: atom_id res chain seq x y z
N ASN A 1 0.23 -4.51 -11.05
CA ASN A 1 0.37 -5.25 -9.81
C ASN A 1 -1.02 -5.41 -9.18
N MET A 2 -1.69 -6.55 -9.43
CA MET A 2 -3.04 -6.84 -8.94
C MET A 2 -3.17 -6.73 -7.42
N MET A 3 -2.17 -7.17 -6.67
CA MET A 3 -2.17 -7.00 -5.20
C MET A 3 -2.34 -5.54 -4.76
N SER A 4 -2.01 -4.56 -5.59
CA SER A 4 -2.17 -3.15 -5.25
C SER A 4 -3.62 -2.65 -5.34
N PHE A 5 -4.49 -3.32 -6.06
CA PHE A 5 -5.90 -2.92 -6.19
C PHE A 5 -6.68 -3.23 -4.89
N HIS A 6 -6.46 -4.40 -4.30
CA HIS A 6 -7.08 -4.77 -3.01
C HIS A 6 -6.26 -4.35 -1.79
N SER A 7 -4.98 -3.96 -1.95
CA SER A 7 -4.19 -3.50 -0.83
C SER A 7 -4.63 -2.10 -0.39
N LEU A 8 -4.80 -1.92 0.91
CA LEU A 8 -4.97 -0.60 1.52
C LEU A 8 -3.73 -0.28 2.34
N THR A 9 -3.16 0.90 2.12
CA THR A 9 -2.13 1.45 2.99
C THR A 9 -2.67 2.66 3.73
N VAL A 10 -2.78 2.55 5.04
CA VAL A 10 -3.05 3.67 5.94
C VAL A 10 -1.71 4.19 6.42
N SER A 11 -1.41 5.45 6.16
CA SER A 11 -0.12 6.05 6.52
C SER A 11 -0.29 7.34 7.29
N GLN A 12 0.73 7.70 8.06
CA GLN A 12 0.84 9.01 8.70
C GLN A 12 0.51 10.15 7.72
N ARG A 13 1.10 10.11 6.53
CA ARG A 13 0.87 11.13 5.49
C ARG A 13 -0.60 11.19 5.03
N MET A 14 -1.26 10.04 4.94
CA MET A 14 -2.69 9.98 4.64
C MET A 14 -3.51 10.66 5.74
N LEU A 15 -3.22 10.38 7.01
CA LEU A 15 -3.90 11.00 8.15
C LEU A 15 -3.62 12.51 8.22
N GLU A 16 -2.39 12.93 8.03
CA GLU A 16 -2.00 14.35 7.99
C GLU A 16 -2.79 15.11 6.91
N LYS A 17 -2.92 14.52 5.72
CA LYS A 17 -3.69 15.10 4.63
C LYS A 17 -5.19 15.13 4.93
N LEU A 18 -5.78 14.00 5.35
CA LEU A 18 -7.21 13.88 5.64
C LEU A 18 -7.67 14.82 6.75
N PHE A 19 -6.84 15.00 7.77
CA PHE A 19 -7.19 15.78 8.96
C PHE A 19 -6.50 17.15 9.01
N ARG A 20 -5.77 17.53 7.95
CA ARG A 20 -4.99 18.79 7.89
C ARG A 20 -4.13 19.02 9.13
N LEU A 21 -3.42 17.95 9.53
CA LEU A 21 -2.58 18.00 10.71
C LEU A 21 -1.20 18.58 10.38
N PRO A 22 -0.57 19.28 11.34
CA PRO A 22 0.82 19.63 11.21
C PRO A 22 1.69 18.40 11.01
N THR A 23 2.62 18.45 10.07
CA THR A 23 3.57 17.36 9.81
C THR A 23 4.63 17.28 10.90
N GLN A 24 5.38 16.18 10.99
CA GLN A 24 6.53 16.10 11.89
C GLN A 24 7.59 17.17 11.54
N GLN A 25 7.71 17.51 10.26
CA GLN A 25 8.59 18.60 9.83
C GLN A 25 8.11 19.96 10.34
N ASP A 26 6.79 20.23 10.33
CA ASP A 26 6.24 21.46 10.90
C ASP A 26 6.51 21.56 12.40
N ILE A 27 6.40 20.43 13.11
CA ILE A 27 6.70 20.36 14.54
C ILE A 27 8.19 20.62 14.80
N SER A 28 9.08 19.94 14.07
CA SER A 28 10.53 20.08 14.27
C SER A 28 11.05 21.47 13.90
N SER A 29 10.49 22.09 12.86
CA SER A 29 10.87 23.43 12.37
C SER A 29 10.23 24.59 13.14
N ALA A 30 9.28 24.31 14.04
CA ALA A 30 8.63 25.38 14.82
C ALA A 30 9.63 26.09 15.75
N LYS A 31 9.67 27.43 15.66
CA LYS A 31 10.65 28.26 16.35
C LYS A 31 10.50 28.32 17.88
N SER A 32 9.35 27.91 18.43
CA SER A 32 9.11 27.93 19.88
C SER A 32 8.53 26.63 20.37
N GLU A 33 8.93 26.22 21.58
CA GLU A 33 8.38 25.01 22.22
C GLU A 33 6.87 25.09 22.43
N LYS A 34 6.35 26.31 22.74
CA LYS A 34 4.90 26.53 22.84
C LYS A 34 4.17 26.19 21.55
N LYS A 35 4.72 26.51 20.37
CA LYS A 35 4.14 26.18 19.08
C LYS A 35 4.24 24.70 18.79
N LYS A 36 5.35 24.03 19.13
CA LYS A 36 5.51 22.58 19.01
C LYS A 36 4.48 21.85 19.85
N ASP A 37 4.26 22.29 21.10
CA ASP A 37 3.26 21.70 21.99
C ASP A 37 1.83 21.85 21.46
N ILE A 38 1.48 23.00 20.89
CA ILE A 38 0.18 23.20 20.24
C ILE A 38 -0.01 22.20 19.09
N TYR A 39 0.99 22.01 18.25
CA TYR A 39 0.93 21.09 17.12
C TYR A 39 0.82 19.64 17.58
N ARG A 40 1.56 19.23 18.62
CA ARG A 40 1.45 17.88 19.21
C ARG A 40 0.04 17.63 19.77
N LYS A 41 -0.49 18.56 20.56
CA LYS A 41 -1.84 18.48 21.13
C LYS A 41 -2.94 18.41 20.06
N GLN A 42 -2.76 19.16 18.96
CA GLN A 42 -3.69 19.09 17.83
C GLN A 42 -3.72 17.69 17.20
N ARG A 43 -2.56 17.07 16.99
CA ARG A 43 -2.45 15.70 16.47
C ARG A 43 -3.07 14.69 17.45
N GLU A 44 -2.66 14.74 18.70
CA GLU A 44 -3.17 13.84 19.75
C GLU A 44 -4.68 13.91 19.89
N ARG A 45 -5.26 15.09 19.82
CA ARG A 45 -6.71 15.27 19.88
C ARG A 45 -7.43 14.53 18.75
N VAL A 46 -6.93 14.60 17.54
CA VAL A 46 -7.51 13.92 16.39
C VAL A 46 -7.26 12.41 16.49
N PHE A 47 -6.04 11.98 16.77
CA PHE A 47 -5.69 10.56 16.86
C PHE A 47 -6.46 9.83 17.97
N LYS A 48 -6.72 10.50 19.08
CA LYS A 48 -7.51 9.95 20.19
C LYS A 48 -8.95 9.61 19.79
N VAL A 49 -9.53 10.34 18.82
CA VAL A 49 -10.90 10.12 18.38
C VAL A 49 -11.07 8.76 17.71
N PHE A 50 -10.07 8.31 16.95
CA PHE A 50 -10.10 6.99 16.29
C PHE A 50 -9.11 5.97 16.90
N ASP A 51 -8.79 6.15 18.19
CA ASP A 51 -7.98 5.23 18.99
C ASP A 51 -6.56 4.95 18.43
N GLY A 52 -6.02 5.91 17.69
CA GLY A 52 -4.62 5.90 17.25
C GLY A 52 -3.70 6.24 18.40
N LYS A 53 -3.00 5.25 18.96
CA LYS A 53 -2.14 5.41 20.17
C LYS A 53 -0.68 5.71 19.87
N GLY A 54 -0.26 5.52 18.62
CA GLY A 54 1.11 5.80 18.21
C GLY A 54 1.39 7.28 17.97
N ALA A 55 2.66 7.66 17.97
CA ALA A 55 3.09 9.03 17.70
C ALA A 55 2.60 9.58 16.34
N TYR A 56 2.27 8.67 15.43
CA TYR A 56 1.81 8.96 14.08
C TYR A 56 0.31 8.72 13.86
N GLY A 57 -0.44 8.41 14.92
CA GLY A 57 -1.87 8.17 14.86
C GLY A 57 -2.27 6.79 14.36
N LEU A 58 -1.33 5.86 14.28
CA LEU A 58 -1.53 4.47 13.91
C LEU A 58 -1.47 3.59 15.16
N PRO A 59 -2.17 2.43 15.20
CA PRO A 59 -2.03 1.47 16.27
C PRO A 59 -0.58 1.00 16.41
N ASN A 60 -0.11 0.83 17.64
CA ASN A 60 1.20 0.25 17.91
C ASN A 60 1.12 -1.27 17.80
N ILE A 61 1.44 -1.79 16.63
CA ILE A 61 1.41 -3.20 16.26
C ILE A 61 2.70 -3.57 15.56
N LYS A 62 3.03 -4.86 15.56
CA LYS A 62 4.15 -5.42 14.81
C LYS A 62 3.65 -6.08 13.53
N SER A 63 4.51 -6.18 12.51
CA SER A 63 4.21 -6.90 11.28
C SER A 63 3.77 -8.33 11.55
N MET A 64 2.81 -8.79 10.76
CA MET A 64 2.40 -10.18 10.72
C MET A 64 3.34 -10.97 9.81
N THR A 65 3.69 -12.18 10.21
CA THR A 65 4.43 -13.14 9.38
C THR A 65 3.52 -14.33 9.04
N LEU A 66 3.90 -15.11 8.04
CA LEU A 66 3.17 -16.34 7.69
C LEU A 66 3.21 -17.37 8.83
N THR A 67 4.22 -17.30 9.70
CA THR A 67 4.37 -18.15 10.87
C THR A 67 3.59 -17.67 12.09
N THR A 68 2.98 -16.49 12.03
CA THR A 68 2.15 -15.97 13.14
C THR A 68 0.94 -16.88 13.34
N PRO A 69 0.68 -17.36 14.59
CA PRO A 69 -0.46 -18.23 14.88
C PRO A 69 -1.80 -17.62 14.44
N LEU A 70 -2.70 -18.45 13.90
CA LEU A 70 -4.00 -18.00 13.38
C LEU A 70 -4.82 -17.20 14.40
N ALA A 71 -4.81 -17.61 15.67
CA ALA A 71 -5.53 -16.90 16.73
C ALA A 71 -5.00 -15.47 16.94
N GLU A 72 -3.68 -15.28 16.89
CA GLU A 72 -3.05 -13.96 16.99
C GLU A 72 -3.35 -13.12 15.76
N ARG A 73 -3.30 -13.73 14.56
CA ARG A 73 -3.67 -13.05 13.30
C ARG A 73 -5.10 -12.52 13.37
N LYS A 74 -6.05 -13.36 13.78
CA LYS A 74 -7.45 -12.99 13.94
C LYS A 74 -7.63 -11.84 14.93
N SER A 75 -7.02 -11.94 16.11
CA SER A 75 -7.08 -10.91 17.15
C SER A 75 -6.51 -9.57 16.67
N ALA A 76 -5.37 -9.60 15.99
CA ALA A 76 -4.73 -8.40 15.44
C ALA A 76 -5.59 -7.76 14.32
N LEU A 77 -6.13 -8.56 13.39
CA LEU A 77 -7.02 -8.06 12.35
C LEU A 77 -8.32 -7.49 12.92
N GLN A 78 -8.88 -8.08 13.97
CA GLN A 78 -10.04 -7.53 14.67
C GLN A 78 -9.73 -6.18 15.34
N THR A 79 -8.55 -6.05 15.93
CA THR A 79 -8.12 -4.78 16.53
C THR A 79 -7.93 -3.69 15.48
N LEU A 80 -7.31 -4.04 14.35
CA LEU A 80 -7.16 -3.14 13.20
C LEU A 80 -8.51 -2.82 12.56
N GLY A 81 -9.42 -3.78 12.47
CA GLY A 81 -10.79 -3.55 11.98
C GLY A 81 -11.52 -2.50 12.81
N ARG A 82 -11.43 -2.56 14.15
CA ARG A 82 -12.01 -1.52 15.03
C ARG A 82 -11.37 -0.15 14.80
N TYR A 83 -10.06 -0.09 14.65
CA TYR A 83 -9.36 1.14 14.32
C TYR A 83 -9.84 1.72 12.96
N LEU A 84 -9.92 0.88 11.92
CA LEU A 84 -10.37 1.29 10.59
C LEU A 84 -11.82 1.78 10.60
N LEU A 85 -12.70 1.11 11.35
CA LEU A 85 -14.09 1.55 11.54
C LEU A 85 -14.16 2.94 12.16
N ALA A 86 -13.43 3.17 13.24
CA ALA A 86 -13.41 4.46 13.92
C ALA A 86 -12.78 5.56 13.02
N LEU A 87 -11.72 5.23 12.29
CA LEU A 87 -11.10 6.13 11.31
C LEU A 87 -12.09 6.51 10.20
N ARG A 88 -12.77 5.52 9.61
CA ARG A 88 -13.80 5.73 8.59
C ARG A 88 -14.92 6.66 9.07
N ASP A 89 -15.43 6.40 10.26
CA ASP A 89 -16.53 7.17 10.82
C ASP A 89 -16.11 8.62 11.10
N GLU A 90 -14.88 8.82 11.55
CA GLU A 90 -14.34 10.18 11.74
C GLU A 90 -14.15 10.92 10.41
N ILE A 91 -13.71 10.22 9.35
CA ILE A 91 -13.64 10.81 8.01
C ILE A 91 -15.05 11.19 7.52
N LYS A 92 -16.03 10.28 7.64
CA LYS A 92 -17.44 10.54 7.27
C LYS A 92 -18.02 11.71 8.07
N ARG A 93 -17.72 11.81 9.38
CA ARG A 93 -18.15 12.92 10.23
C ARG A 93 -17.62 14.26 9.73
N LYS A 94 -16.32 14.32 9.41
CA LYS A 94 -15.70 15.53 8.87
C LYS A 94 -16.24 15.93 7.50
N MET A 95 -16.55 14.97 6.64
CA MET A 95 -17.14 15.27 5.33
C MET A 95 -18.56 15.84 5.44
N LYS A 96 -19.31 15.52 6.50
CA LYS A 96 -20.67 16.05 6.76
C LYS A 96 -20.68 17.40 7.46
N ASP A 97 -19.59 17.81 8.07
CA ASP A 97 -19.46 19.10 8.76
C ASP A 97 -19.56 20.25 7.74
N LYS A 98 -20.61 21.09 7.89
CA LYS A 98 -20.86 22.22 6.98
C LYS A 98 -19.72 23.23 6.94
N ASP A 99 -19.05 23.46 8.08
CA ASP A 99 -17.88 24.34 8.16
C ASP A 99 -16.67 23.73 7.47
N ALA A 100 -16.55 22.41 7.46
CA ALA A 100 -15.52 21.70 6.75
C ALA A 100 -15.80 21.71 5.23
N GLN A 101 -17.06 21.54 4.79
CA GLN A 101 -17.40 21.56 3.36
C GLN A 101 -17.07 22.89 2.67
N THR A 102 -17.12 24.01 3.38
CA THR A 102 -16.69 25.33 2.86
C THR A 102 -15.17 25.47 2.83
N LYS A 103 -14.43 24.71 3.62
CA LYS A 103 -12.96 24.77 3.76
C LYS A 103 -12.24 23.74 2.89
N TYR A 104 -12.88 22.61 2.54
CA TYR A 104 -12.29 21.57 1.69
C TYR A 104 -12.59 21.86 0.22
N ASP A 105 -11.58 21.73 -0.63
CA ASP A 105 -11.81 21.75 -2.07
C ASP A 105 -12.43 20.41 -2.55
N LYS A 106 -12.94 20.42 -3.79
CA LYS A 106 -13.56 19.22 -4.40
C LYS A 106 -12.61 18.02 -4.47
N ARG A 107 -11.29 18.27 -4.62
CA ARG A 107 -10.27 17.23 -4.71
C ARG A 107 -10.04 16.57 -3.36
N GLU A 108 -10.03 17.35 -2.28
CA GLU A 108 -9.88 16.84 -0.92
C GLU A 108 -11.10 16.00 -0.51
N LEU A 109 -12.31 16.46 -0.84
CA LEU A 109 -13.54 15.69 -0.59
C LEU A 109 -13.56 14.39 -1.40
N SER A 110 -13.17 14.41 -2.68
CA SER A 110 -13.05 13.22 -3.49
C SER A 110 -12.01 12.24 -2.91
N TYR A 111 -10.86 12.76 -2.46
CA TYR A 111 -9.84 11.94 -1.83
C TYR A 111 -10.35 11.28 -0.54
N ALA A 112 -11.04 12.03 0.32
CA ALA A 112 -11.63 11.50 1.54
C ALA A 112 -12.70 10.43 1.25
N SER A 113 -13.56 10.67 0.24
CA SER A 113 -14.56 9.69 -0.22
C SER A 113 -13.91 8.39 -0.70
N ASN A 114 -12.86 8.49 -1.50
CA ASN A 114 -12.11 7.32 -1.98
C ASN A 114 -11.44 6.57 -0.83
N CYS A 115 -10.91 7.27 0.17
CA CYS A 115 -10.36 6.62 1.36
C CYS A 115 -11.43 5.85 2.13
N VAL A 116 -12.63 6.43 2.29
CA VAL A 116 -13.76 5.76 2.93
C VAL A 116 -14.17 4.51 2.17
N ALA A 117 -14.35 4.60 0.85
CA ALA A 117 -14.73 3.47 0.02
C ALA A 117 -13.71 2.32 0.16
N ARG A 118 -12.41 2.61 0.03
CA ARG A 118 -11.36 1.59 0.20
C ARG A 118 -11.31 0.97 1.60
N ILE A 119 -11.64 1.74 2.65
CA ILE A 119 -11.73 1.19 4.01
C ILE A 119 -12.97 0.29 4.12
N ASP A 120 -14.11 0.69 3.57
CA ASP A 120 -15.33 -0.12 3.59
C ASP A 120 -15.14 -1.43 2.82
N ASP A 121 -14.50 -1.41 1.63
CA ASP A 121 -14.16 -2.60 0.83
C ASP A 121 -13.23 -3.55 1.60
N LEU A 122 -12.17 -3.02 2.22
CA LEU A 122 -11.26 -3.82 3.03
C LEU A 122 -11.97 -4.46 4.23
N LEU A 123 -12.79 -3.69 4.94
CA LEU A 123 -13.53 -4.21 6.09
C LEU A 123 -14.49 -5.33 5.69
N GLY A 124 -15.17 -5.19 4.54
CA GLY A 124 -16.02 -6.23 3.96
C GLY A 124 -15.22 -7.50 3.65
N SER A 125 -14.11 -7.36 2.94
CA SER A 125 -13.25 -8.49 2.56
C SER A 125 -12.64 -9.20 3.77
N VAL A 126 -12.14 -8.45 4.77
CA VAL A 126 -11.60 -9.05 6.00
C VAL A 126 -12.68 -9.71 6.85
N ALA A 127 -13.90 -9.21 6.82
CA ALA A 127 -15.01 -9.81 7.57
C ALA A 127 -15.44 -11.17 6.99
N THR A 128 -15.38 -11.32 5.66
CA THR A 128 -15.76 -12.55 4.95
C THR A 128 -14.64 -13.57 4.89
N ASP A 129 -13.41 -13.14 4.71
CA ASP A 129 -12.25 -14.02 4.42
C ASP A 129 -10.98 -13.52 5.14
N TRP A 130 -11.06 -13.36 6.46
CA TRP A 130 -9.94 -12.85 7.26
C TRP A 130 -8.67 -13.71 7.17
N GLU A 131 -8.79 -15.00 6.89
CA GLU A 131 -7.64 -15.93 6.79
C GLU A 131 -6.75 -15.61 5.59
N ASN A 132 -7.34 -15.03 4.56
CA ASN A 132 -6.63 -14.58 3.36
C ASN A 132 -5.98 -13.20 3.51
N TRP A 133 -6.06 -12.58 4.68
CA TRP A 133 -5.53 -11.23 4.88
C TRP A 133 -4.35 -11.18 5.84
N VAL A 134 -3.36 -10.40 5.46
CA VAL A 134 -2.20 -10.04 6.29
C VAL A 134 -1.99 -8.54 6.28
N TYR A 135 -1.27 -8.05 7.28
CA TYR A 135 -0.80 -6.68 7.29
C TYR A 135 0.70 -6.62 7.55
N GLN A 136 1.31 -5.54 7.09
CA GLN A 136 2.70 -5.17 7.33
C GLN A 136 2.77 -3.76 7.88
N VAL A 137 3.77 -3.48 8.68
CA VAL A 137 4.12 -2.15 9.17
C VAL A 137 5.60 -1.88 8.88
N ASP A 138 6.05 -0.63 9.04
CA ASP A 138 7.46 -0.31 9.01
C ASP A 138 8.11 -0.62 10.38
N ASP A 139 8.84 -1.70 10.44
CA ASP A 139 9.51 -2.16 11.67
C ASP A 139 10.79 -1.35 12.00
N HIS A 140 11.07 -0.28 11.26
CA HIS A 140 12.26 0.56 11.45
C HIS A 140 12.08 1.68 12.47
N ASN A 141 10.86 1.94 12.90
CA ASN A 141 10.51 3.00 13.83
C ASN A 141 9.92 2.41 15.12
N GLU A 142 10.03 3.15 16.23
CA GLU A 142 9.39 2.79 17.50
C GLU A 142 7.86 2.66 17.36
N TYR A 143 7.27 3.48 16.48
CA TYR A 143 5.86 3.43 16.12
C TYR A 143 5.70 3.34 14.60
N PRO A 144 4.72 2.58 14.10
CA PRO A 144 4.50 2.47 12.67
C PRO A 144 4.14 3.82 12.04
N THR A 145 4.74 4.12 10.90
CA THR A 145 4.40 5.27 10.06
C THR A 145 3.41 4.91 8.95
N TRP A 146 3.25 3.60 8.70
CA TRP A 146 2.24 3.06 7.78
C TRP A 146 1.85 1.64 8.18
N ILE A 147 0.64 1.26 7.79
CA ILE A 147 0.10 -0.10 7.87
C ILE A 147 -0.43 -0.45 6.49
N ALA A 148 0.09 -1.51 5.88
CA ALA A 148 -0.36 -2.01 4.59
C ALA A 148 -1.10 -3.34 4.78
N PHE A 149 -2.33 -3.41 4.31
CA PHE A 149 -3.14 -4.62 4.27
C PHE A 149 -3.03 -5.24 2.89
N LYS A 150 -2.85 -6.55 2.84
CA LYS A 150 -2.68 -7.30 1.58
C LYS A 150 -3.41 -8.63 1.65
N PRO A 151 -4.10 -9.07 0.59
CA PRO A 151 -4.57 -10.43 0.48
C PRO A 151 -3.38 -11.37 0.25
N LEU A 152 -3.45 -12.60 0.77
CA LEU A 152 -2.48 -13.66 0.50
C LEU A 152 -2.71 -14.27 -0.89
N LYS A 153 -3.99 -14.49 -1.23
CA LYS A 153 -4.41 -15.00 -2.54
C LYS A 153 -5.11 -13.88 -3.29
N VAL A 154 -4.76 -13.72 -4.54
CA VAL A 154 -5.34 -12.71 -5.42
C VAL A 154 -6.43 -13.31 -6.31
N ALA A 155 -6.36 -14.61 -6.57
CA ALA A 155 -7.30 -15.36 -7.40
C ALA A 155 -8.76 -15.11 -7.00
N ASP A 156 -9.05 -15.13 -5.69
CA ASP A 156 -10.41 -14.98 -5.16
C ASP A 156 -11.06 -13.61 -5.46
N TYR A 157 -10.24 -12.61 -5.84
CA TYR A 157 -10.68 -11.26 -6.20
C TYR A 157 -10.52 -10.93 -7.69
N SER A 158 -9.95 -11.87 -8.46
CA SER A 158 -9.62 -11.61 -9.86
C SER A 158 -10.86 -11.44 -10.71
N GLU A 159 -11.92 -12.20 -10.43
CA GLU A 159 -13.19 -12.12 -11.18
C GLU A 159 -13.74 -10.69 -11.14
N GLU A 160 -13.84 -10.10 -9.97
CA GLU A 160 -14.40 -8.77 -9.80
C GLU A 160 -13.53 -7.67 -10.42
N LEU A 161 -12.21 -7.78 -10.31
CA LEU A 161 -11.29 -6.72 -10.68
C LEU A 161 -10.77 -6.78 -12.11
N LEU A 162 -10.57 -7.99 -12.61
CA LEU A 162 -9.83 -8.22 -13.83
C LEU A 162 -10.65 -8.99 -14.86
N LEU A 163 -11.31 -10.06 -14.40
CA LEU A 163 -11.95 -11.00 -15.30
C LEU A 163 -13.29 -10.48 -15.83
N ASN A 164 -13.94 -9.55 -15.16
CA ASN A 164 -15.17 -8.90 -15.61
C ASN A 164 -14.96 -7.72 -16.60
N LEU A 165 -13.71 -7.41 -16.97
CA LEU A 165 -13.43 -6.28 -17.87
C LEU A 165 -13.76 -6.54 -19.34
N GLY A 166 -14.11 -7.76 -19.74
CA GLY A 166 -14.47 -8.10 -21.10
C GLY A 166 -14.70 -9.59 -21.29
N GLN A 167 -15.25 -9.96 -22.45
CA GLN A 167 -15.51 -11.37 -22.80
C GLN A 167 -14.23 -12.13 -23.17
N GLN A 168 -13.25 -11.43 -23.75
CA GLN A 168 -11.95 -11.99 -24.11
C GLN A 168 -10.85 -11.15 -23.50
N ARG A 169 -9.80 -11.79 -22.98
CA ARG A 169 -8.70 -11.15 -22.27
C ARG A 169 -7.38 -11.68 -22.79
N ILE A 170 -6.45 -10.81 -23.02
CA ILE A 170 -5.09 -11.16 -23.45
C ILE A 170 -4.10 -10.65 -22.39
N PHE A 171 -3.41 -11.58 -21.76
CA PHE A 171 -2.31 -11.27 -20.85
C PHE A 171 -1.00 -11.43 -21.60
N MET A 172 -0.17 -10.38 -21.60
CA MET A 172 1.13 -10.42 -22.28
C MET A 172 2.23 -10.05 -21.30
N SER A 173 3.27 -10.85 -21.28
CA SER A 173 4.51 -10.55 -20.53
C SER A 173 5.67 -11.31 -21.16
N GLY A 174 6.84 -10.67 -21.16
CA GLY A 174 8.10 -11.34 -21.51
C GLY A 174 8.62 -12.30 -20.43
N THR A 175 7.94 -12.39 -19.27
CA THR A 175 8.41 -13.10 -18.08
C THR A 175 7.37 -14.04 -17.46
N ILE A 176 6.37 -14.48 -18.22
CA ILE A 176 5.49 -15.57 -17.77
C ILE A 176 6.31 -16.87 -17.88
N LEU A 177 6.88 -17.28 -16.76
CA LEU A 177 7.76 -18.45 -16.71
C LEU A 177 6.97 -19.76 -16.73
N ASP A 178 5.91 -19.81 -15.95
CA ASP A 178 5.03 -20.95 -15.81
C ASP A 178 3.57 -20.50 -15.92
N TYR A 179 2.89 -20.94 -16.96
CA TYR A 179 1.52 -20.50 -17.25
C TYR A 179 0.49 -21.14 -16.33
N GLU A 180 0.73 -22.33 -15.82
CA GLU A 180 -0.19 -23.01 -14.90
C GLU A 180 -0.18 -22.33 -13.54
N ILE A 181 1.02 -22.00 -13.04
CA ILE A 181 1.17 -21.21 -11.81
C ILE A 181 0.56 -19.84 -12.01
N PHE A 182 0.88 -19.16 -13.10
CA PHE A 182 0.33 -17.85 -13.41
C PHE A 182 -1.20 -17.84 -13.49
N GLY A 183 -1.78 -18.83 -14.18
CA GLY A 183 -3.23 -19.01 -14.30
C GLY A 183 -3.89 -19.23 -12.94
N ARG A 184 -3.35 -20.17 -12.16
CA ARG A 184 -3.86 -20.46 -10.81
C ARG A 184 -3.80 -19.23 -9.87
N GLU A 185 -2.70 -18.49 -9.89
CA GLU A 185 -2.55 -17.28 -9.07
C GLU A 185 -3.48 -16.15 -9.50
N LEU A 186 -3.94 -16.17 -10.75
CA LEU A 186 -4.94 -15.24 -11.27
C LEU A 186 -6.38 -15.77 -11.21
N GLY A 187 -6.60 -17.00 -10.79
CA GLY A 187 -7.93 -17.61 -10.79
C GLY A 187 -8.48 -17.89 -12.19
N LEU A 188 -7.60 -18.15 -13.15
CA LEU A 188 -8.02 -18.54 -14.52
C LEU A 188 -8.31 -20.04 -14.58
N GLU A 189 -9.43 -20.39 -15.17
CA GLU A 189 -9.76 -21.80 -15.43
C GLU A 189 -8.93 -22.32 -16.61
N ALA A 190 -8.36 -23.52 -16.46
CA ALA A 190 -7.43 -24.07 -17.42
C ALA A 190 -8.09 -24.40 -18.78
N ASP A 191 -9.37 -24.77 -18.77
CA ASP A 191 -10.16 -25.09 -19.95
C ASP A 191 -10.63 -23.85 -20.73
N GLU A 192 -10.66 -22.69 -20.07
CA GLU A 192 -11.01 -21.41 -20.67
C GLU A 192 -9.78 -20.60 -21.11
N THR A 193 -8.57 -21.14 -20.87
CA THR A 193 -7.33 -20.40 -21.07
C THR A 193 -6.43 -21.05 -22.12
N THR A 194 -5.99 -20.28 -23.09
CA THR A 194 -4.98 -20.71 -24.07
C THR A 194 -3.67 -20.00 -23.83
N PHE A 195 -2.59 -20.76 -23.64
CA PHE A 195 -1.25 -20.24 -23.51
C PHE A 195 -0.50 -20.27 -24.84
N ILE A 196 -0.01 -19.11 -25.25
CA ILE A 196 0.80 -18.97 -26.46
C ILE A 196 2.20 -18.54 -26.04
N LYS A 197 3.17 -19.43 -26.26
CA LYS A 197 4.59 -19.15 -26.03
C LYS A 197 5.29 -18.81 -27.34
N VAL A 198 6.00 -17.70 -27.35
CA VAL A 198 6.87 -17.34 -28.46
C VAL A 198 8.29 -17.79 -28.11
N ASP A 199 8.76 -18.84 -28.78
CA ASP A 199 10.06 -19.48 -28.47
C ASP A 199 11.26 -18.76 -29.06
N TYR A 200 11.04 -17.72 -29.85
CA TYR A 200 12.12 -16.92 -30.40
C TYR A 200 12.08 -15.49 -29.91
N SER A 201 13.25 -14.89 -29.79
CA SER A 201 13.37 -13.45 -29.56
C SER A 201 13.75 -12.75 -30.86
N PRO A 202 13.06 -11.65 -31.25
CA PRO A 202 13.48 -10.84 -32.37
C PRO A 202 14.85 -10.17 -32.14
N PHE A 203 15.33 -10.19 -30.89
CA PHE A 203 16.66 -9.68 -30.55
C PHE A 203 17.62 -10.87 -30.45
N PRO A 204 18.59 -11.01 -31.38
CA PRO A 204 19.60 -12.07 -31.32
C PRO A 204 20.32 -12.11 -29.99
N GLU A 205 20.62 -13.31 -29.48
CA GLU A 205 21.24 -13.50 -28.17
C GLU A 205 22.60 -12.81 -28.08
N GLN A 206 23.36 -12.81 -29.15
CA GLN A 206 24.64 -12.12 -29.25
C GLN A 206 24.54 -10.61 -29.06
N ASN A 207 23.40 -10.02 -29.28
CA ASN A 207 23.16 -8.59 -29.07
C ASN A 207 22.61 -8.26 -27.66
N ARG A 208 22.55 -9.27 -26.79
CA ARG A 208 22.08 -9.16 -25.40
C ARG A 208 23.07 -9.77 -24.42
N PRO A 209 24.38 -9.52 -24.53
CA PRO A 209 25.32 -10.12 -23.61
C PRO A 209 25.10 -9.60 -22.19
N ILE A 210 25.10 -10.51 -21.22
CA ILE A 210 25.09 -10.16 -19.79
C ILE A 210 26.51 -10.35 -19.26
N TYR A 211 27.15 -9.25 -18.95
CA TYR A 211 28.50 -9.24 -18.40
C TYR A 211 28.42 -9.20 -16.87
N THR A 212 28.72 -10.31 -16.21
CA THR A 212 28.62 -10.41 -14.73
C THR A 212 29.95 -10.12 -14.02
N HIS A 213 31.07 -10.07 -14.76
CA HIS A 213 32.44 -9.87 -14.25
C HIS A 213 32.91 -8.41 -14.31
N ILE A 214 32.16 -7.53 -14.94
CA ILE A 214 32.48 -6.12 -15.09
C ILE A 214 32.07 -5.35 -13.84
N LYS A 215 33.04 -4.62 -13.28
CA LYS A 215 32.79 -3.72 -12.14
C LYS A 215 32.35 -2.36 -12.64
N GLY A 216 31.05 -2.25 -12.94
CA GLY A 216 30.43 -0.97 -13.27
C GLY A 216 30.28 -0.03 -12.07
N GLY A 217 29.98 1.23 -12.34
CA GLY A 217 29.68 2.22 -11.30
C GLY A 217 28.33 1.99 -10.64
N LYS A 218 28.18 2.40 -9.39
CA LYS A 218 26.89 2.37 -8.70
C LYS A 218 26.00 3.50 -9.22
N LEU A 219 24.83 3.12 -9.75
CA LEU A 219 23.82 4.05 -10.29
C LEU A 219 22.63 4.29 -9.35
N SER A 220 22.76 3.98 -8.06
CA SER A 220 21.72 4.27 -7.09
C SER A 220 21.47 5.79 -6.99
N ARG A 221 20.27 6.19 -6.61
CA ARG A 221 19.90 7.62 -6.52
C ARG A 221 20.86 8.45 -5.66
N LYS A 222 21.49 7.84 -4.66
CA LYS A 222 22.43 8.51 -3.73
C LYS A 222 23.86 8.54 -4.24
N GLU A 223 24.25 7.56 -5.08
CA GLU A 223 25.63 7.32 -5.46
C GLU A 223 25.91 7.61 -6.94
N ARG A 224 24.87 7.92 -7.73
CA ARG A 224 25.03 8.29 -9.13
C ARG A 224 25.70 9.63 -9.27
N GLY A 225 26.78 9.66 -10.01
CA GLY A 225 27.54 10.86 -10.34
C GLY A 225 28.32 10.65 -11.63
N LEU A 226 29.00 11.67 -12.13
CA LEU A 226 29.73 11.62 -13.37
C LEU A 226 30.78 10.47 -13.40
N GLU A 227 31.44 10.24 -12.26
CA GLU A 227 32.39 9.15 -12.06
C GLU A 227 31.73 7.76 -12.21
N SER A 228 30.55 7.57 -11.64
CA SER A 228 29.79 6.32 -11.76
C SER A 228 29.34 6.07 -13.20
N TYR A 229 28.92 7.11 -13.90
CA TYR A 229 28.56 7.01 -15.32
C TYR A 229 29.77 6.66 -16.20
N LYS A 230 30.93 7.28 -15.95
CA LYS A 230 32.16 6.93 -16.65
C LYS A 230 32.51 5.47 -16.44
N LYS A 231 32.51 4.97 -15.19
CA LYS A 231 32.80 3.55 -14.89
C LYS A 231 31.80 2.60 -15.57
N CYS A 232 30.57 3.00 -15.78
CA CYS A 232 29.59 2.18 -16.52
C CYS A 232 29.82 2.27 -18.05
N ALA A 233 30.34 3.38 -18.55
CA ALA A 233 30.64 3.54 -19.98
C ALA A 233 31.95 2.85 -20.39
N ASP A 234 32.92 2.76 -19.48
CA ASP A 234 34.22 2.13 -19.69
C ASP A 234 34.17 0.60 -19.42
N ALA A 235 33.05 0.07 -18.94
CA ALA A 235 32.82 -1.35 -18.63
C ALA A 235 32.23 -2.10 -19.83
#